data_17d2672164884876593a52535e57fb42
#
_entry.id   17d2672164884876593a52535e57fb42
#
_cell.length_a   1.000
_cell.length_b   1.000
_cell.length_c   1.000
_cell.angle_alpha   90.00
_cell.angle_beta   90.00
_cell.angle_gamma   90.00
#
_symmetry.space_group_name_H-M   'P 1'
#
loop_
_entity.id
_entity.type
_entity.pdbx_description
1 polymer ?
#
loop_
_entity_poly.entity_id
_entity_poly.type
_entity_poly.pdbx_seq_one_letter_code
_entity_poly.pdbx_strand_id
1 'polypeptide(L)'
;VALVLDIHHHWVNSGEYISPTDDRFARIIDSWRGVRPVIHYSVSREDILIGHPTNVQPDMDILLAGEYKKAKLRAHSDYMWNNAVNDWALEFLQYADIMVESKAKNLASVALHKYYTENKNELSKQNVRQKASSEQPIFTPLW
;
A
#
# COMPACT_ATOMS: atom_id res chain seq x y z
N VAL A 1 12.37 -14.76 13.57
CA VAL A 1 12.11 -13.31 13.63
C VAL A 1 11.04 -12.96 12.60
N ALA A 2 9.98 -12.29 13.04
CA ALA A 2 8.94 -11.82 12.14
C ALA A 2 9.46 -10.69 11.24
N LEU A 3 9.23 -10.80 9.93
CA LEU A 3 9.67 -9.83 8.93
C LEU A 3 8.52 -8.89 8.58
N VAL A 4 8.82 -7.60 8.49
CA VAL A 4 7.85 -6.57 8.07
C VAL A 4 8.16 -6.12 6.65
N LEU A 5 7.16 -6.18 5.77
CA LEU A 5 7.28 -5.63 4.43
C LEU A 5 6.83 -4.16 4.45
N ASP A 6 7.71 -3.27 4.04
CA ASP A 6 7.37 -1.88 3.71
C ASP A 6 7.18 -1.78 2.21
N ILE A 7 5.93 -1.71 1.77
CA ILE A 7 5.61 -1.77 0.34
C ILE A 7 6.02 -0.50 -0.41
N HIS A 8 6.09 0.64 0.28
CA HIS A 8 6.57 1.89 -0.32
C HIS A 8 8.09 1.87 -0.50
N HIS A 9 8.84 1.50 0.53
CA HIS A 9 10.30 1.39 0.43
C HIS A 9 10.72 0.36 -0.61
N HIS A 10 10.01 -0.75 -0.71
CA HIS A 10 10.24 -1.74 -1.76
C HIS A 10 10.06 -1.13 -3.14
N TRP A 11 8.98 -0.38 -3.35
CA TRP A 11 8.75 0.32 -4.62
C TRP A 11 9.83 1.36 -4.91
N VAL A 12 10.24 2.15 -3.93
CA VAL A 12 11.30 3.16 -4.13
C VAL A 12 12.62 2.49 -4.55
N ASN A 13 12.95 1.35 -3.94
CA ASN A 13 14.19 0.65 -4.23
C ASN A 13 14.17 -0.08 -5.58
N SER A 14 13.05 -0.70 -5.94
CA SER A 14 12.96 -1.61 -7.09
C SER A 14 12.08 -1.11 -8.24
N GLY A 15 11.20 -0.14 -7.99
CA GLY A 15 10.17 0.27 -8.94
C GLY A 15 8.99 -0.68 -9.03
N GLU A 16 8.95 -1.73 -8.22
CA GLU A 16 7.95 -2.78 -8.30
C GLU A 16 6.80 -2.55 -7.32
N TYR A 17 5.57 -2.65 -7.85
CA TYR A 17 4.38 -2.79 -7.02
C TYR A 17 4.16 -4.27 -6.72
N ILE A 18 4.81 -4.75 -5.66
CA ILE A 18 4.76 -6.17 -5.30
C ILE A 18 3.32 -6.63 -5.05
N SER A 19 2.97 -7.80 -5.60
CA SER A 19 1.64 -8.39 -5.41
C SER A 19 1.53 -9.04 -4.01
N PRO A 20 0.34 -8.99 -3.36
CA PRO A 20 0.12 -9.74 -2.14
C PRO A 20 0.17 -11.26 -2.33
N THR A 21 0.12 -11.75 -3.57
CA THR A 21 0.26 -13.19 -3.88
C THR A 21 1.68 -13.59 -4.27
N ASP A 22 2.64 -12.67 -4.19
CA ASP A 22 4.05 -12.95 -4.50
C ASP A 22 4.64 -13.93 -3.49
N ASP A 23 5.47 -14.86 -3.97
CA ASP A 23 6.12 -15.88 -3.11
C ASP A 23 6.99 -15.27 -2.02
N ARG A 24 7.61 -14.12 -2.29
CA ARG A 24 8.41 -13.40 -1.30
C ARG A 24 7.54 -12.93 -0.14
N PHE A 25 6.32 -12.47 -0.43
CA PHE A 25 5.39 -12.07 0.62
C PHE A 25 4.86 -13.30 1.39
N ALA A 26 4.64 -14.42 0.72
CA ALA A 26 4.28 -15.66 1.38
C ALA A 26 5.32 -16.07 2.43
N ARG A 27 6.61 -15.93 2.11
CA ARG A 27 7.69 -16.20 3.06
C ARG A 27 7.71 -15.20 4.22
N ILE A 28 7.34 -13.94 3.97
CA ILE A 28 7.19 -12.94 5.04
C ILE A 28 6.05 -13.35 5.97
N ILE A 29 4.90 -13.74 5.42
CA ILE A 29 3.76 -14.23 6.20
C ILE A 29 4.18 -15.42 7.08
N ASP A 30 4.90 -16.37 6.52
CA ASP A 30 5.38 -17.56 7.25
C ASP A 30 6.26 -17.19 8.45
N SER A 31 7.02 -16.10 8.34
CA SER A 31 7.88 -15.63 9.44
C SER A 31 7.09 -15.19 10.68
N TRP A 32 5.80 -14.91 10.54
CA TRP A 32 4.91 -14.53 11.66
C TRP A 32 4.33 -15.71 12.41
N ARG A 33 4.56 -16.95 11.94
CA ARG A 33 4.20 -18.19 12.63
C ARG A 33 2.73 -18.25 13.06
N GLY A 34 1.82 -17.94 12.15
CA GLY A 34 0.39 -17.98 12.41
C GLY A 34 -0.20 -16.70 13.01
N VAL A 35 0.63 -15.74 13.39
CA VAL A 35 0.17 -14.41 13.80
C VAL A 35 -0.07 -13.57 12.54
N ARG A 36 -1.15 -12.80 12.51
CA ARG A 36 -1.46 -11.95 11.36
C ARG A 36 -0.34 -10.91 11.16
N PRO A 37 0.27 -10.86 9.97
CA PRO A 37 1.36 -9.92 9.71
C PRO A 37 0.90 -8.47 9.71
N VAL A 38 1.86 -7.57 9.86
CA VAL A 38 1.69 -6.13 9.64
C VAL A 38 2.61 -5.72 8.48
N ILE A 39 2.09 -4.94 7.55
CA ILE A 39 2.88 -4.27 6.53
C ILE A 39 2.90 -2.76 6.79
N HIS A 40 3.94 -2.10 6.31
CA HIS A 40 4.00 -0.64 6.33
C HIS A 40 3.61 -0.09 4.96
N TYR A 41 2.81 0.97 4.96
CA TYR A 41 2.36 1.64 3.76
C TYR A 41 2.53 3.15 3.87
N SER A 42 3.14 3.73 2.88
CA SER A 42 3.25 5.17 2.68
C SER A 42 3.20 5.47 1.19
N VAL A 43 3.15 6.73 0.83
CA VAL A 43 3.16 7.19 -0.55
C VAL A 43 4.08 8.40 -0.67
N SER A 44 4.72 8.57 -1.83
CA SER A 44 5.55 9.73 -2.10
C SER A 44 4.74 11.03 -1.99
N ARG A 45 5.39 12.11 -1.60
CA ARG A 45 4.73 13.38 -1.32
C ARG A 45 4.02 13.92 -2.55
N GLU A 46 2.79 14.37 -2.34
CA GLU A 46 1.98 15.00 -3.39
C GLU A 46 2.65 16.26 -3.95
N ASP A 47 3.29 17.06 -3.08
CA ASP A 47 3.97 18.29 -3.48
C ASP A 47 5.27 18.05 -4.27
N ILE A 48 5.78 16.83 -4.29
CA ILE A 48 6.91 16.42 -5.15
C ILE A 48 6.38 15.94 -6.50
N LEU A 49 5.28 15.18 -6.51
CA LEU A 49 4.67 14.66 -7.72
C LEU A 49 3.57 15.60 -8.24
N ILE A 50 3.92 16.88 -8.42
CA ILE A 50 2.99 17.93 -8.84
C ILE A 50 2.33 17.56 -10.16
N GLY A 51 0.99 17.63 -10.19
CA GLY A 51 0.21 17.35 -11.39
C GLY A 51 0.06 15.87 -11.73
N HIS A 52 0.60 14.97 -10.91
CA HIS A 52 0.40 13.52 -11.13
C HIS A 52 -1.06 13.15 -10.88
N PRO A 53 -1.71 12.39 -11.79
CA PRO A 53 -3.09 11.96 -11.58
C PRO A 53 -3.25 11.14 -10.31
N THR A 54 -4.35 11.37 -9.58
CA THR A 54 -4.62 10.68 -8.32
C THR A 54 -5.10 9.24 -8.50
N ASN A 55 -5.43 8.85 -9.72
CA ASN A 55 -5.94 7.52 -10.07
C ASN A 55 -4.99 6.69 -10.92
N VAL A 56 -3.74 7.11 -11.01
CA VAL A 56 -2.66 6.42 -11.76
C VAL A 56 -1.49 6.18 -10.82
N GLN A 57 -1.00 4.95 -10.79
CA GLN A 57 0.21 4.63 -10.01
C GLN A 57 1.42 5.34 -10.62
N PRO A 58 2.25 6.02 -9.81
CA PRO A 58 3.51 6.54 -10.30
C PRO A 58 4.39 5.43 -10.87
N ASP A 59 5.02 5.70 -12.01
CA ASP A 59 5.93 4.76 -12.66
C ASP A 59 7.37 5.17 -12.40
N MET A 60 8.14 4.28 -11.76
CA MET A 60 9.52 4.59 -11.36
C MET A 60 10.41 4.92 -12.56
N ASP A 61 10.29 4.20 -13.66
CA ASP A 61 11.12 4.42 -14.83
C ASP A 61 10.86 5.81 -15.44
N ILE A 62 9.59 6.22 -15.48
CA ILE A 62 9.21 7.54 -15.97
C ILE A 62 9.73 8.63 -15.01
N LEU A 63 9.61 8.42 -13.70
CA LEU A 63 10.10 9.39 -12.72
C LEU A 63 11.62 9.55 -12.78
N LEU A 64 12.36 8.46 -12.89
CA LEU A 64 13.82 8.51 -12.99
C LEU A 64 14.27 9.18 -14.32
N ALA A 65 13.56 8.91 -15.41
CA ALA A 65 13.81 9.58 -16.69
C ALA A 65 13.53 11.08 -16.62
N GLY A 66 12.57 11.50 -15.77
CA GLY A 66 12.27 12.91 -15.50
C GLY A 66 13.14 13.54 -14.42
N GLU A 67 14.27 12.90 -14.08
CA GLU A 67 15.25 13.38 -13.11
C GLU A 67 14.79 13.44 -11.66
N TYR A 68 13.70 12.74 -11.31
CA TYR A 68 13.32 12.55 -9.91
C TYR A 68 14.34 11.65 -9.21
N LYS A 69 14.67 11.99 -7.98
CA LYS A 69 15.64 11.23 -7.19
C LYS A 69 14.91 10.33 -6.17
N LYS A 70 15.38 9.11 -6.03
CA LYS A 70 14.81 8.16 -5.06
C LYS A 70 14.76 8.72 -3.64
N ALA A 71 15.76 9.50 -3.23
CA ALA A 71 15.78 10.13 -1.91
C ALA A 71 14.57 11.03 -1.67
N LYS A 72 14.10 11.73 -2.71
CA LYS A 72 12.89 12.56 -2.63
C LYS A 72 11.62 11.71 -2.62
N LEU A 73 11.60 10.64 -3.40
CA LEU A 73 10.45 9.74 -3.47
C LEU A 73 10.21 8.94 -2.19
N ARG A 74 11.23 8.80 -1.33
CA ARG A 74 11.10 8.13 -0.02
C ARG A 74 10.31 8.94 1.00
N ALA A 75 10.27 10.26 0.86
CA ALA A 75 9.60 11.11 1.82
C ALA A 75 8.09 10.81 1.85
N HIS A 76 7.56 10.64 3.06
CA HIS A 76 6.15 10.32 3.25
C HIS A 76 5.27 11.55 3.02
N SER A 77 4.16 11.36 2.34
CA SER A 77 3.14 12.38 2.16
C SER A 77 2.39 12.67 3.47
N ASP A 78 1.72 13.80 3.52
CA ASP A 78 0.83 14.12 4.63
C ASP A 78 -0.37 13.17 4.66
N TYR A 79 -0.95 12.89 3.49
CA TYR A 79 -2.10 12.01 3.30
C TYR A 79 -1.83 10.99 2.18
N MET A 80 -2.66 9.95 2.14
CA MET A 80 -2.62 8.91 1.12
C MET A 80 -3.44 9.37 -0.09
N TRP A 81 -2.87 10.26 -0.89
CA TRP A 81 -3.56 11.03 -1.92
C TRP A 81 -3.82 10.28 -3.22
N ASN A 82 -3.10 9.19 -3.49
CA ASN A 82 -3.21 8.46 -4.76
C ASN A 82 -4.12 7.24 -4.60
N ASN A 83 -5.28 7.25 -5.24
CA ASN A 83 -6.26 6.19 -5.12
C ASN A 83 -5.81 4.88 -5.75
N ALA A 84 -5.06 4.92 -6.85
CA ALA A 84 -4.55 3.71 -7.48
C ALA A 84 -3.52 3.01 -6.60
N VAL A 85 -2.67 3.76 -5.91
CA VAL A 85 -1.72 3.22 -4.94
C VAL A 85 -2.46 2.70 -3.72
N ASN A 86 -3.48 3.41 -3.25
CA ASN A 86 -4.33 2.97 -2.14
C ASN A 86 -5.01 1.64 -2.46
N ASP A 87 -5.57 1.50 -3.65
CA ASP A 87 -6.23 0.26 -4.08
C ASP A 87 -5.26 -0.93 -4.05
N TRP A 88 -4.04 -0.72 -4.54
CA TRP A 88 -3.01 -1.73 -4.46
C TRP A 88 -2.64 -2.09 -3.01
N ALA A 89 -2.42 -1.10 -2.16
CA ALA A 89 -2.08 -1.34 -0.75
C ALA A 89 -3.21 -2.09 -0.02
N LEU A 90 -4.47 -1.74 -0.29
CA LEU A 90 -5.62 -2.36 0.36
C LEU A 90 -5.83 -3.82 -0.04
N GLU A 91 -5.27 -4.28 -1.16
CA GLU A 91 -5.28 -5.70 -1.53
C GLU A 91 -4.56 -6.57 -0.49
N PHE A 92 -3.59 -6.02 0.23
CA PHE A 92 -2.87 -6.74 1.29
C PHE A 92 -3.72 -7.05 2.52
N LEU A 93 -4.88 -6.40 2.69
CA LEU A 93 -5.77 -6.65 3.83
C LEU A 93 -6.29 -8.08 3.91
N GLN A 94 -6.24 -8.84 2.83
CA GLN A 94 -6.56 -10.27 2.85
C GLN A 94 -5.61 -11.07 3.73
N TYR A 95 -4.39 -10.58 3.94
CA TYR A 95 -3.31 -11.33 4.58
C TYR A 95 -2.66 -10.59 5.75
N ALA A 96 -2.79 -9.28 5.82
CA ALA A 96 -2.03 -8.46 6.76
C ALA A 96 -2.81 -7.23 7.19
N ASP A 97 -2.47 -6.69 8.35
CA ASP A 97 -2.88 -5.37 8.75
C ASP A 97 -1.94 -4.33 8.13
N ILE A 98 -2.45 -3.13 7.91
CA ILE A 98 -1.70 -2.05 7.30
C ILE A 98 -1.39 -0.98 8.33
N MET A 99 -0.10 -0.72 8.57
CA MET A 99 0.35 0.43 9.32
C MET A 99 0.64 1.57 8.34
N VAL A 100 -0.19 2.61 8.40
CA VAL A 100 -0.06 3.79 7.54
C VAL A 100 1.00 4.71 8.12
N GLU A 101 2.02 5.00 7.31
CA GLU A 101 3.07 5.95 7.66
C GLU A 101 2.90 7.22 6.84
N SER A 102 2.45 8.28 7.49
CA SER A 102 2.23 9.58 6.87
C SER A 102 2.44 10.69 7.90
N LYS A 103 2.64 11.91 7.43
CA LYS A 103 2.86 13.06 8.30
C LYS A 103 1.61 13.46 9.08
N ALA A 104 0.42 13.27 8.51
CA ALA A 104 -0.84 13.53 9.19
C ALA A 104 -1.24 12.40 10.15
N LYS A 105 -0.47 11.32 10.23
CA LYS A 105 -0.62 10.22 11.20
C LYS A 105 -2.04 9.64 11.21
N ASN A 106 -2.71 9.69 12.37
CA ASN A 106 -4.05 9.13 12.53
C ASN A 106 -5.11 9.77 11.61
N LEU A 107 -4.95 11.03 11.23
CA LEU A 107 -5.86 11.66 10.29
C LEU A 107 -5.78 11.01 8.91
N ALA A 108 -4.59 10.68 8.46
CA ALA A 108 -4.39 9.95 7.21
C ALA A 108 -4.95 8.53 7.28
N SER A 109 -4.77 7.85 8.40
CA SER A 109 -5.33 6.50 8.61
C SER A 109 -6.85 6.51 8.58
N VAL A 110 -7.47 7.49 9.23
CA VAL A 110 -8.93 7.65 9.20
C VAL A 110 -9.43 7.92 7.78
N ALA A 111 -8.75 8.80 7.05
CA ALA A 111 -9.11 9.11 5.66
C ALA A 111 -8.99 7.88 4.75
N LEU A 112 -7.93 7.08 4.92
CA LEU A 112 -7.75 5.85 4.17
C LEU A 112 -8.83 4.80 4.52
N HIS A 113 -9.17 4.69 5.81
CA HIS A 113 -10.24 3.79 6.25
C HIS A 113 -11.58 4.19 5.65
N LYS A 114 -11.88 5.48 5.61
CA LYS A 114 -13.10 5.99 4.96
C LYS A 114 -13.11 5.62 3.48
N TYR A 115 -12.01 5.83 2.78
CA TYR A 115 -11.87 5.45 1.38
C TYR A 115 -12.12 3.95 1.18
N TYR A 116 -11.51 3.10 2.01
CA TYR A 116 -11.72 1.66 1.97
C TYR A 116 -13.19 1.29 2.17
N THR A 117 -13.85 1.87 3.17
CA THR A 117 -15.25 1.60 3.49
C THR A 117 -16.18 1.97 2.33
N GLU A 118 -15.94 3.10 1.68
CA GLU A 118 -16.72 3.57 0.54
C GLU A 118 -16.52 2.71 -0.71
N ASN A 119 -15.36 2.08 -0.86
CA ASN A 119 -14.97 1.34 -2.07
C ASN A 119 -14.86 -0.18 -1.85
N LYS A 120 -15.12 -0.69 -0.65
CA LYS A 120 -14.92 -2.11 -0.32
C LYS A 120 -15.71 -3.07 -1.19
N ASN A 121 -16.89 -2.67 -1.68
CA ASN A 121 -17.70 -3.52 -2.55
C ASN A 121 -16.98 -3.80 -3.87
N GLU A 122 -16.31 -2.80 -4.44
CA GLU A 122 -15.52 -2.98 -5.65
C GLU A 122 -14.30 -3.85 -5.40
N LEU A 123 -13.60 -3.63 -4.30
CA LEU A 123 -12.44 -4.44 -3.92
C LEU A 123 -12.84 -5.89 -3.63
N SER A 124 -13.97 -6.11 -2.95
CA SER A 124 -14.50 -7.45 -2.68
C SER A 124 -14.89 -8.19 -3.96
N LYS A 125 -15.49 -7.50 -4.93
CA LYS A 125 -15.83 -8.09 -6.24
C LYS A 125 -14.57 -8.52 -6.99
N GLN A 126 -13.52 -7.73 -6.97
CA GLN A 126 -12.24 -8.07 -7.58
C GLN A 126 -11.63 -9.30 -6.92
N ASN A 127 -11.67 -9.38 -5.60
CA ASN A 127 -11.15 -10.50 -4.83
C ASN A 127 -11.91 -11.80 -5.13
N VAL A 128 -13.21 -11.76 -5.20
CA VAL A 128 -14.04 -12.92 -5.53
C VAL A 128 -13.72 -13.43 -6.95
N ARG A 129 -13.51 -12.54 -7.90
CA ARG A 129 -13.11 -12.90 -9.26
C ARG A 129 -11.75 -13.59 -9.32
N GLN A 130 -10.83 -13.17 -8.47
CA GLN A 130 -9.46 -13.68 -8.47
C GLN A 130 -9.29 -14.99 -7.69
N LYS A 131 -10.04 -15.19 -6.61
CA LYS A 131 -9.75 -16.25 -5.65
C LYS A 131 -10.89 -17.21 -5.36
N ALA A 132 -12.11 -16.90 -5.70
CA ALA A 132 -13.29 -17.64 -5.24
C ALA A 132 -13.29 -17.83 -3.71
N SER A 133 -12.65 -16.92 -2.97
CA SER A 133 -12.57 -16.94 -1.51
C SER A 133 -13.70 -16.14 -0.91
N SER A 134 -14.31 -16.67 0.15
CA SER A 134 -15.39 -16.00 0.88
C SER A 134 -14.90 -15.14 2.05
N GLU A 135 -13.60 -15.11 2.31
CA GLU A 135 -13.07 -14.34 3.43
C GLU A 135 -13.12 -12.84 3.12
N GLN A 136 -13.66 -12.08 4.07
CA GLN A 136 -13.69 -10.64 3.99
C GLN A 136 -12.37 -10.05 4.49
N PRO A 137 -11.81 -9.05 3.80
CA PRO A 137 -10.63 -8.38 4.32
C PRO A 137 -10.96 -7.65 5.62
N ILE A 138 -10.01 -7.68 6.56
CA ILE A 138 -10.11 -6.99 7.83
C ILE A 138 -9.15 -5.82 7.81
N PHE A 139 -9.66 -4.62 8.05
CA PHE A 139 -8.85 -3.42 8.19
C PHE A 139 -8.73 -3.06 9.66
N THR A 140 -7.51 -3.11 10.19
CA THR A 140 -7.20 -2.69 11.54
C THR A 140 -6.16 -1.59 11.46
N PRO A 141 -6.57 -0.31 11.53
CA PRO A 141 -5.60 0.77 11.49
C PRO A 141 -4.77 0.77 12.77
N LEU A 142 -3.46 0.75 12.62
CA LEU A 142 -2.51 0.82 13.70
C LEU A 142 -1.86 2.21 13.71
N TRP A 143 -2.09 2.97 14.74
CA TRP A 143 -1.49 4.28 14.95
C TRP A 143 -1.10 4.49 16.40
#